data_0a41d021916b8fee07bfa36bcc6a0739
#
_entry.id   0a41d021916b8fee07bfa36bcc6a0739
#
_cell.length_a   1.000
_cell.length_b   1.000
_cell.length_c   1.000
_cell.angle_alpha   90.00
_cell.angle_beta   90.00
_cell.angle_gamma   90.00
#
_symmetry.space_group_name_H-M   'P 1'
#
loop_
_entity.id
_entity.type
_entity.pdbx_description
1 polymer ?
#
loop_
_entity_poly.entity_id
_entity_poly.type
_entity_poly.pdbx_seq_one_letter_code
_entity_poly.pdbx_strand_id
1 'polypeptide(L)'
;QDLGRHVHVHALVAGGALGEDGEWKAPRKGFLFPVRALSKVFRGKFVAGLATLRQTGCGPAPVAAETDWQTLKRSLHAHDWVVYAKQPLGGPAAVLDYLGRYTHRVAISNERIVGIDGREVCFRVRADAVSGRKRSVCLPGAEFIRRFLLHVLPSGFKRIRHYGLLSPARKKAGLAAARQALDVPPPL
;
A
#
# COMPACT_ATOMS: atom_id res chain seq x y z
N GLN A 1 11.01 -11.81 3.01
CA GLN A 1 9.89 -12.04 2.07
C GLN A 1 10.23 -13.25 1.21
N ASP A 2 9.46 -14.31 1.37
CA ASP A 2 9.59 -15.63 0.75
C ASP A 2 8.70 -15.77 -0.49
N LEU A 3 8.36 -14.69 -1.16
CA LEU A 3 7.36 -14.57 -2.23
C LEU A 3 5.94 -14.95 -1.78
N GLY A 4 5.69 -15.04 -0.49
CA GLY A 4 4.34 -15.18 0.05
C GLY A 4 3.49 -13.93 -0.23
N ARG A 5 2.19 -14.11 -0.31
CA ARG A 5 1.25 -13.01 -0.54
C ARG A 5 1.18 -12.13 0.70
N HIS A 6 1.61 -10.89 0.57
CA HIS A 6 1.53 -9.89 1.63
C HIS A 6 0.89 -8.60 1.08
N VAL A 7 -0.43 -8.57 1.10
CA VAL A 7 -1.20 -7.43 0.58
C VAL A 7 -1.15 -6.27 1.58
N HIS A 8 -0.73 -5.11 1.12
CA HIS A 8 -0.70 -3.89 1.93
C HIS A 8 -0.84 -2.66 1.04
N VAL A 9 -1.27 -1.56 1.63
CA VAL A 9 -1.44 -0.27 0.95
C VAL A 9 -0.41 0.71 1.47
N HIS A 10 0.31 1.35 0.56
CA HIS A 10 1.13 2.51 0.86
C HIS A 10 0.35 3.76 0.49
N ALA A 11 0.18 4.67 1.44
CA ALA A 11 -0.45 5.96 1.21
C ALA A 11 0.56 7.08 1.47
N LEU A 12 0.79 7.92 0.46
CA LEU A 12 1.50 9.18 0.61
C LEU A 12 0.46 10.28 0.80
N VAL A 13 0.49 10.93 1.92
CA VAL A 13 -0.51 11.94 2.31
C VAL A 13 0.18 13.28 2.47
N ALA A 14 -0.43 14.35 1.92
CA ALA A 14 0.08 15.70 2.11
C ALA A 14 0.14 16.07 3.60
N GLY A 15 1.21 16.75 4.01
CA GLY A 15 1.39 17.23 5.37
C GLY A 15 0.56 18.48 5.68
N GLY A 16 -0.70 18.48 5.35
CA GLY A 16 -1.65 19.56 5.55
C GLY A 16 -2.81 19.53 4.57
N ALA A 17 -3.64 20.54 4.63
CA ALA A 17 -4.78 20.74 3.75
C ALA A 17 -4.96 22.21 3.38
N LEU A 18 -5.46 22.48 2.18
CA LEU A 18 -5.90 23.79 1.78
C LEU A 18 -7.28 24.05 2.40
N GLY A 19 -7.39 25.12 3.18
CA GLY A 19 -8.64 25.57 3.77
C GLY A 19 -9.56 26.22 2.72
N GLU A 20 -10.82 26.44 3.09
CA GLU A 20 -11.78 27.19 2.26
C GLU A 20 -11.38 28.65 2.12
N ASP A 21 -10.64 29.17 3.08
CA ASP A 21 -9.99 30.49 3.10
C ASP A 21 -8.79 30.60 2.14
N GLY A 22 -8.41 29.52 1.46
CA GLY A 22 -7.25 29.47 0.57
C GLY A 22 -5.92 29.30 1.28
N GLU A 23 -5.90 29.22 2.61
CA GLU A 23 -4.68 29.07 3.39
C GLU A 23 -4.29 27.61 3.61
N TRP A 24 -2.98 27.36 3.72
CA TRP A 24 -2.47 26.02 4.03
C TRP A 24 -2.50 25.76 5.54
N LYS A 25 -3.29 24.77 5.95
CA LYS A 25 -3.40 24.34 7.34
C LYS A 25 -2.52 23.12 7.59
N ALA A 26 -1.39 23.33 8.25
CA ALA A 26 -0.50 22.25 8.67
C ALA A 26 -1.08 21.47 9.86
N PRO A 27 -0.74 20.16 10.01
CA PRO A 27 -1.20 19.38 11.13
C PRO A 27 -0.56 19.85 12.44
N ARG A 28 -1.30 19.82 13.52
CA ARG A 28 -0.76 20.08 14.85
C ARG A 28 0.16 18.93 15.27
N LYS A 29 1.30 19.21 15.92
CA LYS A 29 2.23 18.22 16.51
C LYS A 29 2.88 17.24 15.53
N GLY A 30 3.00 17.56 14.25
CA GLY A 30 3.80 16.79 13.29
C GLY A 30 3.25 15.42 12.90
N PHE A 31 1.99 15.08 13.23
CA PHE A 31 1.34 13.89 12.70
C PHE A 31 -0.10 14.16 12.27
N LEU A 32 -0.57 13.44 11.24
CA LEU A 32 -1.89 13.67 10.64
C LEU A 32 -3.02 12.93 11.36
N PHE A 33 -2.79 11.67 11.74
CA PHE A 33 -3.85 10.82 12.28
C PHE A 33 -3.35 9.90 13.41
N PRO A 34 -4.15 9.69 14.46
CA PRO A 34 -3.88 8.67 15.46
C PRO A 34 -3.96 7.28 14.82
N VAL A 35 -2.89 6.50 14.91
CA VAL A 35 -2.77 5.18 14.27
C VAL A 35 -3.90 4.23 14.69
N ARG A 36 -4.26 4.22 15.98
CA ARG A 36 -5.35 3.37 16.48
C ARG A 36 -6.71 3.73 15.89
N ALA A 37 -7.00 5.03 15.76
CA ALA A 37 -8.24 5.48 15.13
C ALA A 37 -8.26 5.12 13.65
N LEU A 38 -7.15 5.34 12.95
CA LEU A 38 -7.02 5.01 11.53
C LEU A 38 -7.19 3.51 11.27
N SER A 39 -6.65 2.65 12.14
CA SER A 39 -6.83 1.19 12.07
C SER A 39 -8.31 0.80 12.12
N LYS A 40 -9.05 1.34 13.09
CA LYS A 40 -10.49 1.07 13.25
C LYS A 40 -11.30 1.58 12.06
N VAL A 41 -11.04 2.80 11.61
CA VAL A 41 -11.73 3.40 10.46
C VAL A 41 -11.43 2.63 9.18
N PHE A 42 -10.19 2.25 8.94
CA PHE A 42 -9.80 1.48 7.77
C PHE A 42 -10.50 0.11 7.75
N ARG A 43 -10.48 -0.62 8.86
CA ARG A 43 -11.21 -1.88 9.00
C ARG A 43 -12.71 -1.71 8.71
N GLY A 44 -13.34 -0.73 9.34
CA GLY A 44 -14.77 -0.47 9.15
C GLY A 44 -15.13 -0.18 7.69
N LYS A 45 -14.38 0.70 7.03
CA LYS A 45 -14.59 1.02 5.61
C LYS A 45 -14.32 -0.17 4.69
N PHE A 46 -13.31 -0.98 4.97
CA PHE A 46 -12.99 -2.18 4.20
C PHE A 46 -14.14 -3.20 4.29
N VAL A 47 -14.61 -3.49 5.50
CA VAL A 47 -15.74 -4.42 5.72
C VAL A 47 -17.03 -3.91 5.08
N ALA A 48 -17.30 -2.59 5.18
CA ALA A 48 -18.44 -1.98 4.50
C ALA A 48 -18.34 -2.12 2.97
N GLY A 49 -17.14 -1.90 2.41
CA GLY A 49 -16.89 -2.11 0.97
C GLY A 49 -17.13 -3.55 0.53
N LEU A 50 -16.69 -4.53 1.33
CA LEU A 50 -16.97 -5.95 1.05
C LEU A 50 -18.47 -6.27 1.12
N ALA A 51 -19.20 -5.67 2.07
CA ALA A 51 -20.65 -5.84 2.17
C ALA A 51 -21.36 -5.28 0.93
N THR A 52 -20.93 -4.13 0.42
CA THR A 52 -21.46 -3.55 -0.83
C THR A 52 -21.18 -4.47 -2.02
N LEU A 53 -19.94 -4.98 -2.16
CA LEU A 53 -19.60 -5.92 -3.24
C LEU A 53 -20.45 -7.19 -3.17
N ARG A 54 -20.75 -7.68 -1.98
CA ARG A 54 -21.66 -8.82 -1.78
C ARG A 54 -23.07 -8.51 -2.29
N GLN A 55 -23.62 -7.35 -1.91
CA GLN A 55 -24.97 -6.94 -2.33
C GLN A 55 -25.08 -6.78 -3.85
N THR A 56 -24.03 -6.33 -4.51
CA THR A 56 -23.98 -6.17 -5.98
C THR A 56 -23.64 -7.45 -6.73
N GLY A 57 -23.41 -8.56 -6.05
CA GLY A 57 -22.99 -9.83 -6.67
C GLY A 57 -21.57 -9.81 -7.26
N CYS A 58 -20.82 -8.73 -7.05
CA CYS A 58 -19.44 -8.56 -7.57
C CYS A 58 -18.36 -9.06 -6.62
N GLY A 59 -18.72 -9.65 -5.48
CA GLY A 59 -17.79 -10.14 -4.48
C GLY A 59 -17.16 -11.49 -4.86
N PRO A 60 -15.94 -11.78 -4.37
CA PRO A 60 -15.33 -13.10 -4.51
C PRO A 60 -16.15 -14.17 -3.78
N ALA A 61 -16.01 -15.43 -4.18
CA ALA A 61 -16.80 -16.55 -3.66
C ALA A 61 -16.97 -16.59 -2.12
N PRO A 62 -15.91 -16.37 -1.29
CA PRO A 62 -16.05 -16.35 0.16
C PRO A 62 -16.95 -15.22 0.71
N VAL A 63 -17.22 -14.21 -0.10
CA VAL A 63 -18.09 -13.08 0.26
C VAL A 63 -19.53 -13.34 -0.17
N ALA A 64 -19.75 -14.20 -1.15
CA ALA A 64 -21.06 -14.47 -1.73
C ALA A 64 -21.97 -15.31 -0.81
N ALA A 65 -21.45 -16.38 -0.21
CA ALA A 65 -22.23 -17.25 0.68
C ALA A 65 -22.41 -16.65 2.07
N GLU A 66 -23.64 -16.75 2.64
CA GLU A 66 -23.96 -16.12 3.94
C GLU A 66 -23.11 -16.67 5.09
N THR A 67 -22.97 -17.98 5.17
CA THR A 67 -22.17 -18.64 6.24
C THR A 67 -20.71 -18.20 6.18
N ASP A 68 -20.14 -18.16 4.99
CA ASP A 68 -18.77 -17.74 4.76
C ASP A 68 -18.60 -16.24 5.05
N TRP A 69 -19.60 -15.42 4.73
CA TRP A 69 -19.61 -14.00 5.01
C TRP A 69 -19.55 -13.70 6.52
N GLN A 70 -20.38 -14.36 7.32
CA GLN A 70 -20.37 -14.16 8.78
C GLN A 70 -19.05 -14.61 9.40
N THR A 71 -18.50 -15.70 8.91
CA THR A 71 -17.19 -16.21 9.37
C THR A 71 -16.07 -15.26 8.97
N LEU A 72 -16.05 -14.78 7.73
CA LEU A 72 -15.10 -13.78 7.25
C LEU A 72 -15.21 -12.49 8.05
N LYS A 73 -16.41 -11.97 8.24
CA LYS A 73 -16.64 -10.75 9.01
C LYS A 73 -16.13 -10.86 10.44
N ARG A 74 -16.37 -11.99 11.11
CA ARG A 74 -15.83 -12.25 12.45
C ARG A 74 -14.30 -12.26 12.46
N SER A 75 -13.68 -12.95 11.51
CA SER A 75 -12.22 -13.00 11.40
C SER A 75 -11.59 -11.63 11.14
N LEU A 76 -12.21 -10.80 10.32
CA LEU A 76 -11.76 -9.43 10.03
C LEU A 76 -11.83 -8.50 11.24
N HIS A 77 -12.71 -8.80 12.21
CA HIS A 77 -12.84 -8.03 13.45
C HIS A 77 -12.05 -8.62 14.63
N ALA A 78 -11.61 -9.87 14.54
CA ALA A 78 -10.93 -10.57 15.63
C ALA A 78 -9.58 -9.95 16.02
N HIS A 79 -8.94 -9.21 15.11
CA HIS A 79 -7.63 -8.61 15.31
C HIS A 79 -7.64 -7.12 14.97
N ASP A 80 -6.76 -6.37 15.62
CA ASP A 80 -6.48 -5.00 15.21
C ASP A 80 -5.71 -5.01 13.88
N TRP A 81 -6.13 -4.12 12.98
CA TRP A 81 -5.49 -3.97 11.69
C TRP A 81 -4.21 -3.16 11.81
N VAL A 82 -3.14 -3.68 11.24
CA VAL A 82 -1.84 -3.03 11.30
C VAL A 82 -1.85 -1.77 10.43
N VAL A 83 -1.72 -0.63 11.08
CA VAL A 83 -1.50 0.67 10.43
C VAL A 83 -0.21 1.26 10.97
N TYR A 84 0.63 1.71 10.09
CA TYR A 84 1.89 2.34 10.42
C TYR A 84 1.98 3.73 9.77
N ALA A 85 2.11 4.76 10.57
CA ALA A 85 2.33 6.12 10.10
C ALA A 85 3.80 6.51 10.33
N LYS A 86 4.48 6.90 9.26
CA LYS A 86 5.84 7.41 9.32
C LYS A 86 5.85 8.92 9.56
N GLN A 87 6.94 9.39 10.12
CA GLN A 87 7.30 10.81 10.10
C GLN A 87 7.30 11.36 8.66
N PRO A 88 7.03 12.65 8.47
CA PRO A 88 7.11 13.29 7.16
C PRO A 88 8.45 13.01 6.47
N LEU A 89 8.39 12.80 5.16
CA LEU A 89 9.60 12.61 4.36
C LEU A 89 10.34 13.95 4.22
N GLY A 90 11.66 13.90 4.27
CA GLY A 90 12.54 15.07 4.22
C GLY A 90 12.69 15.67 2.82
N GLY A 91 11.59 16.10 2.21
CA GLY A 91 11.59 16.84 0.94
C GLY A 91 11.33 15.99 -0.32
N PRO A 92 11.33 16.63 -1.51
CA PRO A 92 10.92 16.01 -2.78
C PRO A 92 11.76 14.79 -3.18
N ALA A 93 13.07 14.85 -3.00
CA ALA A 93 13.97 13.75 -3.34
C ALA A 93 13.65 12.48 -2.53
N ALA A 94 13.38 12.62 -1.23
CA ALA A 94 12.98 11.49 -0.37
C ALA A 94 11.62 10.92 -0.76
N VAL A 95 10.70 11.75 -1.24
CA VAL A 95 9.39 11.33 -1.76
C VAL A 95 9.57 10.53 -3.05
N LEU A 96 10.39 11.00 -3.99
CA LEU A 96 10.68 10.32 -5.25
C LEU A 96 11.36 8.98 -5.01
N ASP A 97 12.35 8.92 -4.14
CA ASP A 97 13.04 7.69 -3.76
C ASP A 97 12.07 6.68 -3.11
N TYR A 98 11.20 7.16 -2.22
CA TYR A 98 10.16 6.32 -1.63
C TYR A 98 9.20 5.74 -2.70
N LEU A 99 8.69 6.57 -3.59
CA LEU A 99 7.79 6.14 -4.67
C LEU A 99 8.50 5.16 -5.61
N GLY A 100 9.73 5.44 -6.03
CA GLY A 100 10.53 4.57 -6.90
C GLY A 100 10.69 3.16 -6.35
N ARG A 101 10.85 3.01 -5.05
CA ARG A 101 10.98 1.70 -4.40
C ARG A 101 9.72 0.83 -4.52
N TYR A 102 8.55 1.44 -4.61
CA TYR A 102 7.27 0.70 -4.57
C TYR A 102 6.56 0.62 -5.90
N THR A 103 6.87 1.53 -6.84
CA THR A 103 6.20 1.57 -8.14
C THR A 103 6.84 0.66 -9.19
N HIS A 104 8.16 0.46 -9.11
CA HIS A 104 8.92 -0.29 -10.12
C HIS A 104 9.30 -1.72 -9.71
N ARG A 105 9.15 -2.09 -8.45
CA ARG A 105 9.52 -3.44 -7.99
C ARG A 105 8.42 -4.45 -8.30
N VAL A 106 8.78 -5.45 -9.08
CA VAL A 106 8.06 -6.72 -9.18
C VAL A 106 8.61 -7.64 -8.08
N ALA A 107 7.86 -8.62 -7.66
CA ALA A 107 8.06 -9.59 -6.58
C ALA A 107 9.49 -9.78 -6.01
N ILE A 108 10.50 -9.92 -6.87
CA ILE A 108 11.90 -10.18 -6.49
C ILE A 108 12.85 -9.54 -7.52
N SER A 109 14.00 -9.01 -7.07
CA SER A 109 15.08 -8.56 -7.96
C SER A 109 16.00 -9.73 -8.30
N ASN A 110 16.63 -9.69 -9.49
CA ASN A 110 17.55 -10.73 -9.94
C ASN A 110 18.72 -10.95 -8.96
N GLU A 111 19.22 -9.89 -8.35
CA GLU A 111 20.31 -9.94 -7.35
C GLU A 111 19.97 -10.81 -6.12
N ARG A 112 18.71 -11.07 -5.88
CA ARG A 112 18.27 -11.91 -4.78
C ARG A 112 18.25 -13.39 -5.15
N ILE A 113 18.26 -13.76 -6.42
CA ILE A 113 18.39 -15.13 -6.88
C ILE A 113 19.85 -15.54 -6.67
N VAL A 114 20.04 -16.55 -5.86
CA VAL A 114 21.39 -17.03 -5.46
C VAL A 114 21.86 -18.14 -6.40
N GLY A 115 20.93 -18.96 -6.88
CA GLY A 115 21.22 -20.07 -7.77
C GLY A 115 19.96 -20.77 -8.25
N ILE A 116 20.11 -21.46 -9.34
CA ILE A 116 19.12 -22.38 -9.90
C ILE A 116 19.83 -23.71 -10.05
N ASP A 117 19.37 -24.72 -9.32
CA ASP A 117 19.94 -26.04 -9.35
C ASP A 117 18.85 -27.03 -9.82
N GLY A 118 18.99 -27.47 -11.07
CA GLY A 118 18.14 -28.46 -11.72
C GLY A 118 16.65 -28.21 -11.60
N ARG A 119 16.09 -28.38 -10.43
CA ARG A 119 14.65 -28.28 -10.18
C ARG A 119 14.27 -27.22 -9.16
N GLU A 120 15.24 -26.59 -8.48
CA GLU A 120 14.99 -25.63 -7.42
C GLU A 120 15.56 -24.25 -7.73
N VAL A 121 14.88 -23.21 -7.25
CA VAL A 121 15.32 -21.82 -7.29
C VAL A 121 15.58 -21.35 -5.88
N CYS A 122 16.84 -21.01 -5.59
CA CYS A 122 17.29 -20.49 -4.30
C CYS A 122 17.42 -18.97 -4.33
N PHE A 123 16.85 -18.30 -3.36
CA PHE A 123 16.90 -16.83 -3.29
C PHE A 123 16.99 -16.31 -1.86
N ARG A 124 17.60 -15.14 -1.71
CA ARG A 124 17.73 -14.45 -0.41
C ARG A 124 16.39 -13.86 0.01
N VAL A 125 15.98 -14.16 1.24
CA VAL A 125 14.86 -13.50 1.89
C VAL A 125 15.36 -12.38 2.80
N ARG A 126 14.45 -11.49 3.19
CA ARG A 126 14.79 -10.42 4.13
C ARG A 126 15.28 -11.06 5.43
N ALA A 127 16.30 -10.42 6.03
CA ALA A 127 16.78 -10.84 7.33
C ALA A 127 15.64 -10.92 8.35
N ASP A 128 15.71 -11.90 9.21
CA ASP A 128 14.79 -12.02 10.32
C ASP A 128 14.86 -10.78 11.22
N ALA A 129 13.69 -10.24 11.58
CA ALA A 129 13.61 -8.97 12.32
C ALA A 129 14.19 -9.06 13.75
N VAL A 130 14.22 -10.27 14.32
CA VAL A 130 14.70 -10.51 15.68
C VAL A 130 16.18 -10.86 15.70
N SER A 131 16.59 -11.80 14.83
CA SER A 131 17.96 -12.33 14.81
C SER A 131 18.91 -11.60 13.86
N GLY A 132 18.40 -10.77 12.96
CA GLY A 132 19.19 -10.10 11.90
C GLY A 132 19.81 -11.07 10.88
N ARG A 133 19.63 -12.38 11.00
CA ARG A 133 20.23 -13.39 10.13
C ARG A 133 19.66 -13.34 8.73
N LYS A 134 20.52 -13.17 7.76
CA LYS A 134 20.20 -13.37 6.35
C LYS A 134 19.99 -14.87 6.12
N ARG A 135 18.89 -15.25 5.49
CA ARG A 135 18.64 -16.64 5.10
C ARG A 135 18.30 -16.71 3.62
N SER A 136 18.58 -17.83 3.02
CA SER A 136 18.09 -18.20 1.69
C SER A 136 16.95 -19.22 1.82
N VAL A 137 16.06 -19.16 0.87
CA VAL A 137 14.95 -20.12 0.71
C VAL A 137 15.09 -20.74 -0.67
N CYS A 138 15.02 -22.06 -0.74
CA CYS A 138 14.96 -22.79 -1.99
C CYS A 138 13.52 -23.30 -2.18
N LEU A 139 12.99 -23.17 -3.37
CA LEU A 139 11.67 -23.64 -3.75
C LEU A 139 11.77 -24.45 -5.04
N PRO A 140 10.95 -25.50 -5.19
CA PRO A 140 10.77 -26.11 -6.50
C PRO A 140 10.40 -25.06 -7.54
N GLY A 141 10.96 -25.15 -8.76
CA GLY A 141 10.79 -24.15 -9.79
C GLY A 141 9.33 -23.80 -10.09
N ALA A 142 8.44 -24.81 -10.14
CA ALA A 142 6.99 -24.60 -10.31
C ALA A 142 6.38 -23.76 -9.18
N GLU A 143 6.76 -24.01 -7.92
CA GLU A 143 6.27 -23.26 -6.76
C GLU A 143 6.84 -21.84 -6.74
N PHE A 144 8.11 -21.66 -7.14
CA PHE A 144 8.69 -20.33 -7.32
C PHE A 144 7.90 -19.51 -8.35
N ILE A 145 7.63 -20.08 -9.53
CA ILE A 145 6.85 -19.44 -10.59
C ILE A 145 5.42 -19.14 -10.10
N ARG A 146 4.77 -20.10 -9.46
CA ARG A 146 3.43 -19.91 -8.88
C ARG A 146 3.40 -18.70 -7.93
N ARG A 147 4.34 -18.63 -7.00
CA ARG A 147 4.43 -17.49 -6.06
C ARG A 147 4.79 -16.18 -6.77
N PHE A 148 5.67 -16.21 -7.74
CA PHE A 148 6.02 -15.04 -8.55
C PHE A 148 4.80 -14.49 -9.28
N LEU A 149 4.02 -15.35 -9.93
CA LEU A 149 2.81 -14.98 -10.67
C LEU A 149 1.72 -14.37 -9.78
N LEU A 150 1.67 -14.68 -8.49
CA LEU A 150 0.76 -14.00 -7.54
C LEU A 150 1.02 -12.49 -7.42
N HIS A 151 2.18 -12.02 -7.85
CA HIS A 151 2.55 -10.60 -7.83
C HIS A 151 2.37 -9.91 -9.18
N VAL A 152 2.06 -10.66 -10.23
CA VAL A 152 1.73 -10.11 -11.54
C VAL A 152 0.31 -9.57 -11.50
N LEU A 153 0.18 -8.28 -11.78
CA LEU A 153 -1.11 -7.61 -11.75
C LEU A 153 -1.81 -7.77 -13.11
N PRO A 154 -3.13 -7.85 -13.13
CA PRO A 154 -3.89 -7.91 -14.38
C PRO A 154 -3.60 -6.69 -15.27
N SER A 155 -3.77 -6.85 -16.58
CA SER A 155 -3.73 -5.73 -17.52
C SER A 155 -4.72 -4.64 -17.11
N GLY A 156 -4.32 -3.38 -17.22
CA GLY A 156 -5.14 -2.23 -16.83
C GLY A 156 -5.21 -1.95 -15.33
N PHE A 157 -4.57 -2.77 -14.48
CA PHE A 157 -4.56 -2.50 -13.03
C PHE A 157 -3.73 -1.25 -12.70
N LYS A 158 -4.39 -0.23 -12.16
CA LYS A 158 -3.73 1.02 -11.74
C LYS A 158 -3.04 0.82 -10.40
N ARG A 159 -1.71 0.76 -10.38
CA ARG A 159 -0.89 0.62 -9.18
C ARG A 159 -0.91 1.87 -8.30
N ILE A 160 -1.00 3.04 -8.91
CA ILE A 160 -1.06 4.33 -8.24
C ILE A 160 -2.43 4.93 -8.46
N ARG A 161 -3.04 5.41 -7.39
CA ARG A 161 -4.32 6.12 -7.42
C ARG A 161 -4.16 7.46 -6.74
N HIS A 162 -4.74 8.48 -7.32
CA HIS A 162 -4.66 9.86 -6.84
C HIS A 162 -6.01 10.29 -6.28
N TYR A 163 -5.99 10.88 -5.10
CA TYR A 163 -7.18 11.35 -4.38
C TYR A 163 -7.00 12.79 -3.89
N GLY A 164 -8.09 13.43 -3.46
CA GLY A 164 -8.10 14.77 -2.87
C GLY A 164 -7.45 15.80 -3.79
N LEU A 165 -6.44 16.49 -3.28
CA LEU A 165 -5.68 17.52 -3.99
C LEU A 165 -5.05 17.01 -5.30
N LEU A 166 -4.63 15.74 -5.32
CA LEU A 166 -3.98 15.12 -6.47
C LEU A 166 -4.95 14.38 -7.40
N SER A 167 -6.27 14.40 -7.12
CA SER A 167 -7.26 13.77 -8.00
C SER A 167 -7.25 14.39 -9.40
N PRO A 168 -7.48 13.61 -10.47
CA PRO A 168 -7.42 14.13 -11.84
C PRO A 168 -8.27 15.38 -12.08
N ALA A 169 -9.46 15.43 -11.48
CA ALA A 169 -10.38 16.56 -11.62
C ALA A 169 -9.92 17.84 -10.92
N ARG A 170 -9.13 17.76 -9.85
CA ARG A 170 -8.73 18.89 -9.00
C ARG A 170 -7.25 19.22 -9.07
N LYS A 171 -6.43 18.35 -9.62
CA LYS A 171 -4.96 18.44 -9.56
C LYS A 171 -4.42 19.78 -10.02
N LYS A 172 -4.87 20.28 -11.18
CA LYS A 172 -4.33 21.54 -11.76
C LYS A 172 -4.60 22.73 -10.86
N ALA A 173 -5.85 22.98 -10.54
CA ALA A 173 -6.26 24.13 -9.71
C ALA A 173 -5.79 23.97 -8.25
N GLY A 174 -5.93 22.77 -7.68
CA GLY A 174 -5.54 22.49 -6.29
C GLY A 174 -4.03 22.63 -6.06
N LEU A 175 -3.19 22.17 -6.98
CA LEU A 175 -1.73 22.35 -6.85
C LEU A 175 -1.31 23.81 -7.03
N ALA A 176 -1.96 24.57 -7.92
CA ALA A 176 -1.70 25.99 -8.07
C ALA A 176 -2.03 26.74 -6.77
N ALA A 177 -3.21 26.53 -6.22
CA ALA A 177 -3.63 27.15 -4.97
C ALA A 177 -2.74 26.72 -3.77
N ALA A 178 -2.40 25.44 -3.67
CA ALA A 178 -1.51 24.97 -2.60
C ALA A 178 -0.10 25.57 -2.70
N ARG A 179 0.45 25.75 -3.91
CA ARG A 179 1.75 26.40 -4.11
C ARG A 179 1.69 27.87 -3.71
N GLN A 180 0.64 28.58 -4.11
CA GLN A 180 0.42 29.96 -3.71
C GLN A 180 0.34 30.09 -2.18
N ALA A 181 -0.44 29.25 -1.51
CA ALA A 181 -0.58 29.25 -0.06
C ALA A 181 0.71 28.88 0.69
N LEU A 182 1.65 28.18 0.04
CA LEU A 182 2.95 27.77 0.60
C LEU A 182 4.13 28.62 0.10
N ASP A 183 3.87 29.65 -0.71
CA ASP A 183 4.89 30.49 -1.35
C ASP A 183 5.95 29.66 -2.12
N VAL A 184 5.49 28.62 -2.85
CA VAL A 184 6.35 27.74 -3.65
C VAL A 184 6.21 28.09 -5.12
N PRO A 185 7.30 28.41 -5.83
CA PRO A 185 7.24 28.74 -7.25
C PRO A 185 6.69 27.60 -8.10
N PRO A 186 6.13 27.89 -9.28
CA PRO A 186 5.73 26.86 -10.23
C PRO A 186 6.93 26.01 -10.64
N PRO A 187 6.73 24.74 -11.04
CA PRO A 187 7.82 23.94 -11.58
C PRO A 187 8.32 24.58 -12.89
N LEU A 188 9.62 24.47 -13.10
CA LEU A 188 10.27 24.81 -14.36
C LEU A 188 9.73 23.98 -15.51
#